data_b4a56552732e805f5887a46056cf6a0f
#
_entry.id   b4a56552732e805f5887a46056cf6a0f
#
_cell.length_a   1.000
_cell.length_b   1.000
_cell.length_c   1.000
_cell.angle_alpha   90.00
_cell.angle_beta   90.00
_cell.angle_gamma   90.00
#
_symmetry.space_group_name_H-M   'P 1'
#
loop_
_entity.id
_entity.type
_entity.pdbx_description
1 polymer ?
#
loop_
_entity_poly.entity_id
_entity_poly.type
_entity_poly.pdbx_seq_one_letter_code
_entity_poly.pdbx_strand_id
1 'polypeptide(L)'
;MPCQLPLKGLSRTALRGLTQWRTRPGLRGTAAVFTTMSALAATSIMSSQSVAEPFSTTPCALKRTDAHHSEGLDTWNSAYVRPTRPLNAVMVFLSFPDATPRTTPAELAADHFPATTRFYERASYGRFTLRPHPLRNWIRMPHPSTSYAIQRDWNPVNRAAYLRDALAASDPEVDFSRYEIVYFVADPDAPGVDSDATKVVNLDTPLRADGTDIRRVVTVFEKHPPDRLVLAHETGHVFDLPDLYHRPVDGKGDWDTYVGDWDLMGSQFGLSPDLFAWHKWKLGWLDPRQVVCVRGTAPTRLTLEPVAAGPGTSGGGTAGSPAFGLGLGTKLAVVRTGTDSALAFEARSPVGNDSTACKQGILVYRVRDGAASGNGPIEVVDAHPHTEACWETSVYPPLADAPVSLGESFTVPGDHVKVEVEGRTAAGSWTVVITPGPES
;
A
#
# COMPACT_ATOMS: atom_id res chain seq x y z
N MET A 1 3.77 10.65 52.09
CA MET A 1 3.71 12.02 52.65
C MET A 1 3.33 12.94 51.53
N PRO A 2 2.18 13.59 51.60
CA PRO A 2 1.69 14.52 50.58
C PRO A 2 2.07 15.95 50.89
N CYS A 3 2.25 16.80 49.90
CA CYS A 3 2.18 18.26 50.08
C CYS A 3 1.28 18.87 49.03
N GLN A 4 0.32 19.55 49.57
CA GLN A 4 -0.85 20.20 48.97
C GLN A 4 -0.52 21.53 48.31
N LEU A 5 -1.41 21.94 47.46
CA LEU A 5 -1.68 23.23 46.80
C LEU A 5 -1.67 24.45 47.77
N PRO A 6 -1.71 25.70 47.21
CA PRO A 6 -2.99 26.39 47.26
C PRO A 6 -3.43 27.19 46.02
N LEU A 7 -4.73 27.21 45.87
CA LEU A 7 -5.58 28.09 45.06
C LEU A 7 -5.67 29.53 45.66
N LYS A 8 -5.82 30.54 44.79
CA LYS A 8 -6.56 31.83 45.01
C LYS A 8 -6.55 32.56 43.68
N GLY A 9 -7.57 33.12 43.04
CA GLY A 9 -8.88 33.51 43.50
C GLY A 9 -9.23 34.86 42.85
N LEU A 10 -10.37 34.90 42.12
CA LEU A 10 -11.26 36.04 41.86
C LEU A 10 -10.71 37.31 41.18
N SER A 11 -11.35 37.90 40.20
CA SER A 11 -12.60 38.66 40.32
C SER A 11 -13.15 39.15 38.96
N ARG A 12 -14.44 39.17 38.86
CA ARG A 12 -15.32 39.76 37.83
C ARG A 12 -15.22 41.29 37.81
N THR A 13 -15.46 41.91 36.67
CA THR A 13 -16.41 43.06 36.60
C THR A 13 -16.89 43.29 35.17
N ALA A 14 -18.18 43.42 35.03
CA ALA A 14 -18.99 43.80 33.88
C ALA A 14 -19.17 45.33 33.84
N LEU A 15 -19.63 45.87 32.70
CA LEU A 15 -20.52 47.01 32.48
C LEU A 15 -20.50 47.35 30.97
N ARG A 16 -21.56 47.15 30.21
CA ARG A 16 -22.78 47.91 29.97
C ARG A 16 -22.56 49.30 29.39
N GLY A 17 -23.28 49.59 28.30
CA GLY A 17 -23.76 50.88 27.85
C GLY A 17 -23.77 51.01 26.33
N LEU A 18 -24.83 50.79 25.66
CA LEU A 18 -26.01 51.56 25.30
C LEU A 18 -25.78 52.60 24.20
N THR A 19 -26.50 52.39 23.14
CA THR A 19 -27.54 53.13 22.42
C THR A 19 -27.13 54.13 21.35
N GLN A 20 -27.67 53.88 20.21
CA GLN A 20 -28.73 54.59 19.44
C GLN A 20 -28.29 55.77 18.54
N TRP A 21 -28.69 55.81 17.37
CA TRP A 21 -29.78 56.37 16.60
C TRP A 21 -29.39 57.01 15.24
N ARG A 22 -30.18 56.65 14.23
CA ARG A 22 -30.82 57.46 13.15
C ARG A 22 -29.89 58.16 12.13
N THR A 23 -30.22 58.28 10.89
CA THR A 23 -31.46 58.49 10.08
C THR A 23 -31.15 58.34 8.61
N ARG A 24 -32.16 57.92 7.84
CA ARG A 24 -32.23 58.10 6.38
C ARG A 24 -32.57 59.56 6.06
N PRO A 25 -32.33 60.07 4.83
CA PRO A 25 -33.25 59.92 3.73
C PRO A 25 -32.62 59.68 2.35
N GLY A 26 -33.27 59.19 1.47
CA GLY A 26 -33.75 58.96 0.23
C GLY A 26 -33.75 60.11 -0.80
N LEU A 27 -33.60 59.73 -2.04
CA LEU A 27 -34.19 60.40 -3.21
C LEU A 27 -33.95 59.54 -4.50
N ARG A 28 -35.01 59.13 -5.04
CA ARG A 28 -35.54 59.12 -6.41
C ARG A 28 -34.56 59.34 -7.58
N GLY A 29 -34.63 58.48 -8.55
CA GLY A 29 -34.38 58.91 -9.92
C GLY A 29 -34.11 57.80 -10.90
N THR A 30 -35.10 57.55 -11.72
CA THR A 30 -35.11 57.17 -13.14
C THR A 30 -34.85 55.72 -13.55
N ALA A 31 -35.92 55.19 -14.11
CA ALA A 31 -35.97 53.95 -14.88
C ALA A 31 -35.09 54.00 -16.14
N ALA A 32 -34.35 52.96 -16.40
CA ALA A 32 -33.94 52.60 -17.72
C ALA A 32 -34.27 51.09 -17.92
N VAL A 33 -35.22 50.89 -18.77
CA VAL A 33 -35.63 49.58 -19.28
C VAL A 33 -34.51 49.06 -20.17
N PHE A 34 -33.83 48.03 -19.77
CA PHE A 34 -33.05 47.19 -20.68
C PHE A 34 -33.63 45.79 -20.63
N THR A 35 -34.35 45.50 -21.71
CA THR A 35 -34.71 44.14 -22.12
C THR A 35 -33.42 43.35 -22.38
N THR A 36 -33.04 42.49 -21.45
CA THR A 36 -32.06 41.46 -21.72
C THR A 36 -32.77 40.11 -21.85
N MET A 37 -32.66 39.54 -23.00
CA MET A 37 -33.07 38.18 -23.34
C MET A 37 -32.47 37.21 -22.34
N SER A 38 -33.31 36.51 -21.61
CA SER A 38 -32.93 35.36 -20.80
C SER A 38 -32.63 34.20 -21.78
N ALA A 39 -31.35 34.02 -22.08
CA ALA A 39 -30.90 32.77 -22.65
C ALA A 39 -30.86 31.75 -21.49
N LEU A 40 -31.85 30.88 -21.44
CA LEU A 40 -31.81 29.66 -20.66
C LEU A 40 -30.67 28.76 -21.20
N ALA A 41 -29.48 28.90 -20.64
CA ALA A 41 -28.45 27.87 -20.77
C ALA A 41 -28.89 26.71 -19.88
N ALA A 42 -29.56 25.73 -20.50
CA ALA A 42 -29.68 24.41 -19.94
C ALA A 42 -28.27 23.83 -19.84
N THR A 43 -27.63 23.97 -18.68
CA THR A 43 -26.46 23.18 -18.33
C THR A 43 -26.94 21.75 -18.16
N SER A 44 -26.88 20.97 -19.25
CA SER A 44 -26.85 19.54 -19.19
C SER A 44 -25.66 19.17 -18.31
N ILE A 45 -25.93 18.75 -17.09
CA ILE A 45 -24.98 18.00 -16.31
C ILE A 45 -24.83 16.65 -17.04
N MET A 46 -24.02 16.67 -18.09
CA MET A 46 -23.41 15.45 -18.56
C MET A 46 -22.60 14.94 -17.35
N SER A 47 -23.08 13.85 -16.75
CA SER A 47 -22.20 12.99 -15.99
C SER A 47 -21.10 12.58 -16.96
N SER A 48 -20.02 13.36 -17.01
CA SER A 48 -18.79 12.93 -17.63
C SER A 48 -18.42 11.65 -16.92
N GLN A 49 -18.61 10.53 -17.59
CA GLN A 49 -17.81 9.36 -17.29
C GLN A 49 -16.39 9.91 -17.20
N SER A 50 -15.82 9.86 -16.01
CA SER A 50 -14.44 10.19 -15.82
C SER A 50 -13.67 9.22 -16.71
N VAL A 51 -13.25 9.70 -17.88
CA VAL A 51 -12.22 9.04 -18.66
C VAL A 51 -11.07 8.96 -17.66
N ALA A 52 -10.72 7.75 -17.25
CA ALA A 52 -9.62 7.54 -16.34
C ALA A 52 -8.40 8.22 -16.99
N GLU A 53 -7.92 9.31 -16.37
CA GLU A 53 -6.68 9.92 -16.83
C GLU A 53 -5.63 8.82 -16.90
N PRO A 54 -4.81 8.78 -17.97
CA PRO A 54 -3.77 7.76 -18.09
C PRO A 54 -2.95 7.78 -16.80
N PHE A 55 -2.89 6.63 -16.14
CA PHE A 55 -2.35 6.45 -14.78
C PHE A 55 -0.91 6.95 -14.63
N SER A 56 -0.12 6.86 -15.70
CA SER A 56 1.16 7.53 -15.82
C SER A 56 1.49 7.87 -17.28
N THR A 57 1.67 9.16 -17.55
CA THR A 57 2.25 9.66 -18.79
C THR A 57 3.77 9.69 -18.75
N THR A 58 4.37 9.21 -17.65
CA THR A 58 5.82 9.22 -17.43
C THR A 58 6.47 8.25 -18.41
N PRO A 59 7.45 8.70 -19.18
CA PRO A 59 8.00 7.93 -20.30
C PRO A 59 8.70 6.61 -19.90
N CYS A 60 9.03 6.44 -18.63
CA CYS A 60 9.60 5.20 -18.10
C CYS A 60 8.59 4.25 -17.46
N ALA A 61 7.30 4.61 -17.46
CA ALA A 61 6.26 3.70 -17.04
C ALA A 61 6.18 2.50 -18.00
N LEU A 62 6.12 1.30 -17.43
CA LEU A 62 5.86 0.09 -18.19
C LEU A 62 4.38 0.04 -18.57
N LYS A 63 4.08 -0.57 -19.71
CA LYS A 63 2.69 -0.79 -20.13
C LYS A 63 2.14 -2.00 -19.42
N ARG A 64 0.88 -1.96 -19.04
CA ARG A 64 0.21 -3.11 -18.47
C ARG A 64 0.14 -4.25 -19.48
N THR A 65 0.42 -5.47 -19.02
CA THR A 65 0.28 -6.72 -19.78
C THR A 65 -0.90 -7.54 -19.25
N ASP A 66 -1.16 -8.68 -19.85
CA ASP A 66 -2.16 -9.65 -19.39
C ASP A 66 -1.64 -10.53 -18.23
N ALA A 67 -0.40 -10.33 -17.77
CA ALA A 67 0.12 -11.03 -16.61
C ALA A 67 -0.74 -10.74 -15.37
N HIS A 68 -0.99 -11.79 -14.59
CA HIS A 68 -1.70 -11.64 -13.32
C HIS A 68 -0.89 -10.74 -12.38
N HIS A 69 -1.48 -9.64 -11.93
CA HIS A 69 -0.82 -8.58 -11.17
C HIS A 69 0.36 -7.92 -11.93
N SER A 70 0.19 -7.66 -13.24
CA SER A 70 1.21 -6.97 -14.06
C SER A 70 1.76 -5.72 -13.38
N GLU A 71 3.07 -5.51 -13.48
CA GLU A 71 3.76 -4.32 -12.96
C GLU A 71 3.62 -3.08 -13.87
N GLY A 72 2.78 -3.14 -14.90
CA GLY A 72 2.47 -2.00 -15.76
C GLY A 72 1.79 -0.86 -15.00
N LEU A 73 2.09 0.38 -15.42
CA LEU A 73 1.72 1.61 -14.74
C LEU A 73 0.86 2.56 -15.60
N ASP A 74 0.71 2.27 -16.88
CA ASP A 74 0.00 3.14 -17.82
C ASP A 74 -1.53 3.14 -17.62
N THR A 75 -2.07 2.05 -17.05
CA THR A 75 -3.48 1.90 -16.76
C THR A 75 -3.71 1.20 -15.43
N TRP A 76 -4.81 1.54 -14.74
CA TRP A 76 -5.26 0.81 -13.57
C TRP A 76 -6.16 -0.35 -13.98
N ASN A 77 -5.99 -1.53 -13.38
CA ASN A 77 -6.92 -2.63 -13.56
C ASN A 77 -8.21 -2.37 -12.77
N SER A 78 -9.27 -1.98 -13.45
CA SER A 78 -10.56 -1.64 -12.84
C SER A 78 -11.22 -2.81 -12.08
N ALA A 79 -10.73 -4.03 -12.27
CA ALA A 79 -11.17 -5.18 -11.48
C ALA A 79 -10.66 -5.13 -10.03
N TYR A 80 -9.68 -4.29 -9.71
CA TYR A 80 -9.11 -4.11 -8.37
C TYR A 80 -9.52 -2.77 -7.77
N VAL A 81 -9.72 -2.75 -6.46
CA VAL A 81 -9.99 -1.49 -5.76
C VAL A 81 -8.71 -0.66 -5.67
N ARG A 82 -8.81 0.64 -5.97
CA ARG A 82 -7.65 1.53 -5.93
C ARG A 82 -7.53 2.20 -4.55
N PRO A 83 -6.40 2.03 -3.85
CA PRO A 83 -6.24 2.54 -2.48
C PRO A 83 -5.75 4.01 -2.47
N THR A 84 -6.51 4.92 -3.09
CA THR A 84 -6.22 6.37 -3.14
C THR A 84 -7.17 7.20 -2.29
N ARG A 85 -8.04 6.54 -1.53
CA ARG A 85 -9.01 7.10 -0.60
C ARG A 85 -9.18 6.16 0.58
N PRO A 86 -9.82 6.56 1.69
CA PRO A 86 -10.21 5.61 2.72
C PRO A 86 -11.09 4.49 2.16
N LEU A 87 -10.80 3.24 2.54
CA LEU A 87 -11.57 2.05 2.18
C LEU A 87 -12.05 1.35 3.45
N ASN A 88 -13.30 0.90 3.43
CA ASN A 88 -13.89 0.14 4.52
C ASN A 88 -13.66 -1.36 4.30
N ALA A 89 -13.25 -2.06 5.34
CA ALA A 89 -13.01 -3.49 5.31
C ALA A 89 -13.83 -4.17 6.40
N VAL A 90 -14.75 -5.06 6.01
CA VAL A 90 -15.44 -5.89 6.98
C VAL A 90 -14.58 -7.09 7.37
N MET A 91 -14.54 -7.43 8.66
CA MET A 91 -13.91 -8.64 9.16
C MET A 91 -14.95 -9.51 9.83
N VAL A 92 -15.24 -10.63 9.19
CA VAL A 92 -16.25 -11.61 9.58
C VAL A 92 -15.57 -12.81 10.22
N PHE A 93 -15.98 -13.18 11.42
CA PHE A 93 -15.41 -14.30 12.18
C PHE A 93 -16.30 -15.53 12.05
N LEU A 94 -15.73 -16.64 11.59
CA LEU A 94 -16.45 -17.87 11.24
C LEU A 94 -16.09 -18.99 12.20
N SER A 95 -17.08 -19.49 12.95
CA SER A 95 -16.98 -20.69 13.79
C SER A 95 -17.60 -21.91 13.11
N PHE A 96 -17.25 -23.11 13.57
CA PHE A 96 -17.67 -24.36 12.94
C PHE A 96 -18.39 -25.27 13.93
N PRO A 97 -19.26 -26.19 13.43
CA PRO A 97 -19.97 -27.15 14.29
C PRO A 97 -19.07 -28.14 15.04
N ASP A 98 -17.89 -28.42 14.52
CA ASP A 98 -16.91 -29.39 15.05
C ASP A 98 -15.88 -28.78 16.01
N ALA A 99 -15.99 -27.46 16.31
CA ALA A 99 -15.13 -26.77 17.25
C ALA A 99 -15.90 -25.76 18.10
N THR A 100 -15.34 -25.47 19.27
CA THR A 100 -15.77 -24.32 20.10
C THR A 100 -14.60 -23.35 20.14
N PRO A 101 -14.75 -22.12 19.63
CA PRO A 101 -13.68 -21.14 19.65
C PRO A 101 -13.18 -20.86 21.06
N ARG A 102 -11.87 -20.79 21.22
CA ARG A 102 -11.20 -20.43 22.48
C ARG A 102 -10.78 -18.97 22.52
N THR A 103 -10.60 -18.39 21.34
CA THR A 103 -10.26 -16.99 21.13
C THR A 103 -11.49 -16.21 20.73
N THR A 104 -11.62 -14.97 21.15
CA THR A 104 -12.75 -14.12 20.79
C THR A 104 -12.52 -13.37 19.48
N PRO A 105 -13.56 -12.93 18.75
CA PRO A 105 -13.43 -12.05 17.60
C PRO A 105 -12.61 -10.78 17.87
N ALA A 106 -12.74 -10.21 19.07
CA ALA A 106 -12.02 -9.01 19.47
C ALA A 106 -10.50 -9.25 19.60
N GLU A 107 -10.09 -10.39 20.15
CA GLU A 107 -8.69 -10.81 20.24
C GLU A 107 -8.10 -11.04 18.85
N LEU A 108 -8.79 -11.79 17.99
CA LEU A 108 -8.34 -12.02 16.62
C LEU A 108 -8.27 -10.71 15.81
N ALA A 109 -9.21 -9.79 16.01
CA ALA A 109 -9.12 -8.47 15.38
C ALA A 109 -7.90 -7.69 15.87
N ALA A 110 -7.58 -7.78 17.17
CA ALA A 110 -6.44 -7.09 17.78
C ALA A 110 -5.08 -7.64 17.32
N ASP A 111 -5.02 -8.88 16.86
CA ASP A 111 -3.83 -9.48 16.24
C ASP A 111 -3.40 -8.76 14.97
N HIS A 112 -4.37 -8.29 14.19
CA HIS A 112 -4.14 -7.68 12.89
C HIS A 112 -4.18 -6.16 12.91
N PHE A 113 -5.02 -5.59 13.79
CA PHE A 113 -5.23 -4.14 13.86
C PHE A 113 -4.84 -3.58 15.24
N PRO A 114 -4.17 -2.42 15.28
CA PRO A 114 -3.97 -1.46 14.20
C PRO A 114 -2.69 -1.66 13.36
N ALA A 115 -1.99 -2.78 13.43
CA ALA A 115 -0.71 -2.98 12.74
C ALA A 115 -0.86 -2.82 11.21
N THR A 116 -1.81 -3.52 10.60
CA THR A 116 -2.11 -3.45 9.15
C THR A 116 -2.49 -2.03 8.72
N THR A 117 -3.36 -1.35 9.46
CA THR A 117 -3.75 0.03 9.16
C THR A 117 -2.55 0.98 9.20
N ARG A 118 -1.73 0.88 10.25
CA ARG A 118 -0.54 1.72 10.40
C ARG A 118 0.49 1.47 9.31
N PHE A 119 0.66 0.22 8.89
CA PHE A 119 1.54 -0.12 7.79
C PHE A 119 1.15 0.64 6.52
N TYR A 120 -0.11 0.53 6.11
CA TYR A 120 -0.61 1.17 4.90
C TYR A 120 -0.66 2.70 5.00
N GLU A 121 -1.01 3.23 6.15
CA GLU A 121 -1.00 4.68 6.38
C GLU A 121 0.41 5.26 6.19
N ARG A 122 1.44 4.59 6.72
CA ARG A 122 2.83 4.99 6.53
C ARG A 122 3.29 4.77 5.09
N ALA A 123 3.04 3.59 4.52
CA ALA A 123 3.45 3.26 3.16
C ALA A 123 2.86 4.21 2.11
N SER A 124 1.63 4.69 2.33
CA SER A 124 0.92 5.61 1.44
C SER A 124 1.17 7.09 1.74
N TYR A 125 2.00 7.41 2.73
CA TYR A 125 2.21 8.79 3.22
C TYR A 125 0.90 9.47 3.65
N GLY A 126 -0.04 8.70 4.22
CA GLY A 126 -1.36 9.16 4.64
C GLY A 126 -2.37 9.38 3.51
N ARG A 127 -2.05 8.99 2.27
CA ARG A 127 -2.98 9.09 1.12
C ARG A 127 -4.08 8.04 1.16
N PHE A 128 -3.82 6.93 1.81
CA PHE A 128 -4.74 5.81 2.00
C PHE A 128 -4.93 5.50 3.48
N THR A 129 -6.15 5.19 3.87
CA THR A 129 -6.49 4.70 5.20
C THR A 129 -7.39 3.47 5.07
N LEU A 130 -6.94 2.36 5.60
CA LEU A 130 -7.75 1.14 5.75
C LEU A 130 -8.61 1.28 7.02
N ARG A 131 -9.93 1.17 6.89
CA ARG A 131 -10.90 1.27 7.99
C ARG A 131 -11.47 -0.10 8.31
N PRO A 132 -10.96 -0.80 9.32
CA PRO A 132 -11.49 -2.11 9.70
C PRO A 132 -12.82 -1.98 10.45
N HIS A 133 -13.74 -2.87 10.11
CA HIS A 133 -15.04 -3.06 10.76
C HIS A 133 -15.17 -4.52 11.21
N PRO A 134 -14.51 -4.95 12.30
CA PRO A 134 -14.61 -6.29 12.81
C PRO A 134 -16.01 -6.53 13.41
N LEU A 135 -16.63 -7.65 13.09
CA LEU A 135 -17.85 -8.10 13.77
C LEU A 135 -17.52 -8.50 15.22
N ARG A 136 -18.50 -8.37 16.09
CA ARG A 136 -18.32 -8.66 17.52
C ARG A 136 -18.54 -10.11 17.88
N ASN A 137 -19.27 -10.83 17.04
CA ASN A 137 -19.73 -12.18 17.31
C ASN A 137 -19.20 -13.15 16.24
N TRP A 138 -19.08 -14.40 16.65
CA TRP A 138 -18.87 -15.50 15.73
C TRP A 138 -20.13 -15.76 14.91
N ILE A 139 -19.95 -15.90 13.61
CA ILE A 139 -20.97 -16.42 12.69
C ILE A 139 -20.73 -17.91 12.51
N ARG A 140 -21.78 -18.72 12.73
CA ARG A 140 -21.66 -20.17 12.66
C ARG A 140 -21.80 -20.66 11.23
N MET A 141 -20.79 -21.37 10.75
CA MET A 141 -20.82 -22.05 9.47
C MET A 141 -21.76 -23.25 9.50
N PRO A 142 -22.41 -23.60 8.35
CA PRO A 142 -23.38 -24.71 8.30
C PRO A 142 -22.73 -26.09 8.40
N HIS A 143 -21.46 -26.24 8.03
CA HIS A 143 -20.76 -27.51 7.98
C HIS A 143 -19.51 -27.52 8.88
N PRO A 144 -19.06 -28.72 9.32
CA PRO A 144 -17.79 -28.87 10.05
C PRO A 144 -16.58 -28.30 9.26
N SER A 145 -15.60 -27.79 9.96
CA SER A 145 -14.38 -27.24 9.33
C SER A 145 -13.67 -28.25 8.43
N THR A 146 -13.67 -29.52 8.86
CA THR A 146 -13.08 -30.63 8.11
C THR A 146 -13.75 -30.91 6.76
N SER A 147 -15.01 -30.49 6.57
CA SER A 147 -15.74 -30.65 5.30
C SER A 147 -15.20 -29.74 4.18
N TYR A 148 -14.55 -28.66 4.55
CA TYR A 148 -14.01 -27.70 3.57
C TYR A 148 -12.60 -28.04 3.12
N ALA A 149 -11.91 -28.98 3.78
CA ALA A 149 -10.55 -29.42 3.46
C ALA A 149 -9.59 -28.23 3.21
N ILE A 150 -9.57 -27.29 4.16
CA ILE A 150 -8.76 -26.05 4.11
C ILE A 150 -7.31 -26.43 4.20
N GLN A 151 -6.53 -26.10 3.16
CA GLN A 151 -5.09 -26.38 3.10
C GLN A 151 -4.42 -25.43 2.10
N ARG A 152 -3.10 -25.32 2.12
CA ARG A 152 -2.33 -24.42 1.23
C ARG A 152 -2.75 -24.54 -0.22
N ASP A 153 -2.74 -25.74 -0.80
CA ASP A 153 -3.17 -26.01 -2.18
C ASP A 153 -4.66 -26.41 -2.20
N TRP A 154 -5.49 -25.50 -1.74
CA TRP A 154 -6.90 -25.71 -1.52
C TRP A 154 -7.66 -26.03 -2.81
N ASN A 155 -8.36 -27.14 -2.82
CA ASN A 155 -9.18 -27.54 -3.96
C ASN A 155 -10.22 -26.46 -4.31
N PRO A 156 -10.30 -25.99 -5.56
CA PRO A 156 -11.22 -24.92 -5.95
C PRO A 156 -12.68 -25.18 -5.63
N VAL A 157 -13.16 -26.43 -5.68
CA VAL A 157 -14.56 -26.81 -5.37
C VAL A 157 -14.83 -26.61 -3.89
N ASN A 158 -13.94 -27.09 -3.01
CA ASN A 158 -14.07 -26.94 -1.57
C ASN A 158 -13.95 -25.47 -1.14
N ARG A 159 -13.04 -24.73 -1.76
CA ARG A 159 -12.88 -23.29 -1.55
C ARG A 159 -14.13 -22.53 -1.95
N ALA A 160 -14.72 -22.84 -3.12
CA ALA A 160 -15.96 -22.21 -3.56
C ALA A 160 -17.15 -22.55 -2.62
N ALA A 161 -17.19 -23.78 -2.09
CA ALA A 161 -18.20 -24.15 -1.08
C ALA A 161 -18.04 -23.33 0.19
N TYR A 162 -16.82 -23.23 0.73
CA TYR A 162 -16.54 -22.42 1.92
C TYR A 162 -16.94 -20.96 1.73
N LEU A 163 -16.54 -20.33 0.62
CA LEU A 163 -16.84 -18.92 0.38
C LEU A 163 -18.34 -18.66 0.22
N ARG A 164 -19.06 -19.55 -0.48
CA ARG A 164 -20.51 -19.46 -0.62
C ARG A 164 -21.22 -19.59 0.71
N ASP A 165 -20.83 -20.56 1.54
CA ASP A 165 -21.42 -20.82 2.83
C ASP A 165 -21.10 -19.69 3.83
N ALA A 166 -19.86 -19.18 3.80
CA ALA A 166 -19.43 -18.02 4.59
C ALA A 166 -20.25 -16.77 4.25
N LEU A 167 -20.43 -16.49 2.96
CA LEU A 167 -21.25 -15.36 2.51
C LEU A 167 -22.69 -15.54 2.95
N ALA A 168 -23.32 -16.70 2.68
CA ALA A 168 -24.72 -16.96 3.03
C ALA A 168 -24.98 -16.90 4.55
N ALA A 169 -24.01 -17.36 5.36
CA ALA A 169 -24.13 -17.29 6.81
C ALA A 169 -23.98 -15.85 7.35
N SER A 170 -23.19 -15.00 6.69
CA SER A 170 -22.93 -13.63 7.13
C SER A 170 -23.87 -12.58 6.55
N ASP A 171 -24.52 -12.85 5.43
CA ASP A 171 -25.45 -11.95 4.72
C ASP A 171 -26.56 -11.35 5.62
N PRO A 172 -27.16 -12.08 6.55
CA PRO A 172 -28.17 -11.51 7.46
C PRO A 172 -27.63 -10.46 8.44
N GLU A 173 -26.33 -10.43 8.70
CA GLU A 173 -25.69 -9.56 9.69
C GLU A 173 -24.82 -8.48 9.08
N VAL A 174 -24.45 -8.60 7.78
CA VAL A 174 -23.51 -7.73 7.08
C VAL A 174 -24.14 -7.17 5.83
N ASP A 175 -24.27 -5.86 5.75
CA ASP A 175 -24.56 -5.13 4.49
C ASP A 175 -23.25 -4.97 3.71
N PHE A 176 -22.97 -5.90 2.79
CA PHE A 176 -21.75 -5.94 2.00
C PHE A 176 -21.59 -4.74 1.07
N SER A 177 -22.66 -4.04 0.73
CA SER A 177 -22.60 -2.83 -0.12
C SER A 177 -21.81 -1.68 0.50
N ARG A 178 -21.51 -1.74 1.80
CA ARG A 178 -20.79 -0.73 2.56
C ARG A 178 -19.28 -0.94 2.60
N TYR A 179 -18.78 -2.05 2.05
CA TYR A 179 -17.39 -2.46 2.21
C TYR A 179 -16.73 -2.75 0.85
N GLU A 180 -15.52 -2.25 0.69
CA GLU A 180 -14.69 -2.52 -0.47
C GLU A 180 -13.81 -3.78 -0.29
N ILE A 181 -13.59 -4.20 0.96
CA ILE A 181 -12.71 -5.33 1.29
C ILE A 181 -13.45 -6.25 2.26
N VAL A 182 -13.34 -7.56 2.01
CA VAL A 182 -13.95 -8.60 2.86
C VAL A 182 -12.87 -9.52 3.38
N TYR A 183 -12.78 -9.66 4.70
CA TYR A 183 -11.96 -10.63 5.40
C TYR A 183 -12.86 -11.70 6.02
N PHE A 184 -12.67 -12.96 5.68
CA PHE A 184 -13.26 -14.11 6.37
C PHE A 184 -12.20 -14.75 7.27
N VAL A 185 -12.36 -14.61 8.56
CA VAL A 185 -11.44 -15.11 9.58
C VAL A 185 -12.06 -16.36 10.21
N ALA A 186 -11.44 -17.49 9.99
CA ALA A 186 -11.91 -18.76 10.58
C ALA A 186 -11.45 -18.90 12.03
N ASP A 187 -12.20 -19.66 12.81
CA ASP A 187 -11.75 -20.12 14.13
C ASP A 187 -10.43 -20.89 14.01
N PRO A 188 -9.32 -20.37 14.56
CA PRO A 188 -8.00 -20.99 14.43
C PRO A 188 -7.87 -22.32 15.17
N ASP A 189 -8.80 -22.62 16.10
CA ASP A 189 -8.82 -23.85 16.89
C ASP A 189 -9.61 -24.98 16.21
N ALA A 190 -10.28 -24.70 15.09
CA ALA A 190 -11.06 -25.71 14.39
C ALA A 190 -10.15 -26.74 13.70
N PRO A 191 -10.47 -28.07 13.80
CA PRO A 191 -9.56 -29.14 13.41
C PRO A 191 -9.27 -29.21 11.90
N GLY A 192 -10.13 -28.63 11.07
CA GLY A 192 -9.98 -28.60 9.62
C GLY A 192 -9.36 -27.31 9.07
N VAL A 193 -8.81 -26.47 9.94
CA VAL A 193 -8.20 -25.18 9.55
C VAL A 193 -6.67 -25.33 9.54
N ASP A 194 -6.09 -25.08 8.37
CA ASP A 194 -4.64 -25.03 8.16
C ASP A 194 -4.20 -23.58 7.97
N SER A 195 -3.30 -23.07 8.82
CA SER A 195 -2.80 -21.70 8.78
C SER A 195 -2.11 -21.36 7.45
N ASP A 196 -1.45 -22.33 6.84
CA ASP A 196 -0.78 -22.14 5.54
C ASP A 196 -1.75 -21.86 4.38
N ALA A 197 -3.06 -21.94 4.63
CA ALA A 197 -4.10 -21.65 3.64
C ALA A 197 -4.53 -20.19 3.60
N THR A 198 -4.02 -19.33 4.49
CA THR A 198 -4.29 -17.88 4.46
C THR A 198 -3.90 -17.30 3.12
N LYS A 199 -4.85 -16.66 2.44
CA LYS A 199 -4.64 -16.05 1.12
C LYS A 199 -5.78 -15.16 0.66
N VAL A 200 -5.47 -14.31 -0.32
CA VAL A 200 -6.51 -13.69 -1.14
C VAL A 200 -7.10 -14.70 -2.12
N VAL A 201 -8.41 -14.70 -2.27
CA VAL A 201 -9.10 -15.47 -3.31
C VAL A 201 -9.63 -14.50 -4.37
N ASN A 202 -9.06 -14.59 -5.57
CA ASN A 202 -9.55 -13.91 -6.76
C ASN A 202 -10.66 -14.76 -7.38
N LEU A 203 -11.79 -14.13 -7.66
CA LEU A 203 -13.00 -14.79 -8.17
C LEU A 203 -13.24 -14.36 -9.62
N ASP A 204 -13.15 -15.29 -10.57
CA ASP A 204 -13.51 -15.06 -11.98
C ASP A 204 -14.99 -14.70 -12.09
N THR A 205 -15.84 -15.42 -11.36
CA THR A 205 -17.25 -15.08 -11.18
C THR A 205 -17.44 -14.50 -9.80
N PRO A 206 -17.87 -13.23 -9.67
CA PRO A 206 -18.02 -12.61 -8.37
C PRO A 206 -19.11 -13.29 -7.53
N LEU A 207 -18.91 -13.33 -6.23
CA LEU A 207 -19.98 -13.55 -5.28
C LEU A 207 -20.87 -12.30 -5.23
N ARG A 208 -22.17 -12.48 -4.98
CA ARG A 208 -23.13 -11.38 -4.93
C ARG A 208 -23.89 -11.36 -3.62
N ALA A 209 -23.86 -10.19 -2.97
CA ALA A 209 -24.68 -9.88 -1.80
C ALA A 209 -25.03 -8.39 -1.84
N ASP A 210 -26.21 -8.00 -1.37
CA ASP A 210 -26.67 -6.60 -1.27
C ASP A 210 -26.50 -5.79 -2.54
N GLY A 211 -26.67 -6.42 -3.71
CA GLY A 211 -26.48 -5.78 -5.01
C GLY A 211 -25.04 -5.48 -5.38
N THR A 212 -24.07 -5.99 -4.61
CA THR A 212 -22.63 -5.77 -4.79
C THR A 212 -21.94 -7.02 -5.33
N ASP A 213 -21.02 -6.82 -6.29
CA ASP A 213 -20.13 -7.87 -6.79
C ASP A 213 -18.87 -7.94 -5.89
N ILE A 214 -18.71 -9.02 -5.16
CA ILE A 214 -17.53 -9.34 -4.35
C ILE A 214 -16.58 -10.17 -5.22
N ARG A 215 -15.53 -9.53 -5.75
CA ARG A 215 -14.57 -10.16 -6.67
C ARG A 215 -13.36 -10.74 -5.96
N ARG A 216 -13.09 -10.30 -4.74
CA ARG A 216 -11.98 -10.75 -3.92
C ARG A 216 -12.38 -10.86 -2.48
N VAL A 217 -11.85 -11.91 -1.86
CA VAL A 217 -12.00 -12.15 -0.43
C VAL A 217 -10.65 -12.56 0.12
N VAL A 218 -10.24 -12.00 1.23
CA VAL A 218 -9.10 -12.51 1.98
C VAL A 218 -9.62 -13.54 2.98
N THR A 219 -9.15 -14.75 2.86
CA THR A 219 -9.41 -15.82 3.82
C THR A 219 -8.25 -15.90 4.81
N VAL A 220 -8.56 -15.76 6.10
CA VAL A 220 -7.59 -15.73 7.19
C VAL A 220 -7.75 -16.98 8.03
N PHE A 221 -6.73 -17.81 8.08
CA PHE A 221 -6.68 -19.08 8.80
C PHE A 221 -5.56 -19.10 9.85
N GLU A 222 -4.97 -17.95 10.09
CA GLU A 222 -3.86 -17.80 11.01
C GLU A 222 -4.20 -18.30 12.41
N LYS A 223 -3.21 -18.92 13.05
CA LYS A 223 -3.28 -19.24 14.47
C LYS A 223 -3.14 -17.97 15.29
N HIS A 224 -3.46 -18.06 16.57
CA HIS A 224 -3.31 -16.95 17.49
C HIS A 224 -2.05 -17.16 18.38
N PRO A 225 -1.08 -16.22 18.38
CA PRO A 225 -0.96 -15.03 17.55
C PRO A 225 -0.59 -15.37 16.10
N PRO A 226 -1.01 -14.55 15.13
CA PRO A 226 -0.70 -14.77 13.72
C PRO A 226 0.72 -14.35 13.35
N ASP A 227 1.10 -14.71 12.15
CA ASP A 227 2.31 -14.18 11.54
C ASP A 227 2.26 -12.66 11.39
N ARG A 228 3.40 -12.03 11.63
CA ARG A 228 3.51 -10.58 11.57
C ARG A 228 3.17 -10.08 10.16
N LEU A 229 2.27 -9.11 10.06
CA LEU A 229 1.86 -8.43 8.84
C LEU A 229 1.24 -9.32 7.75
N VAL A 230 0.88 -10.58 8.04
CA VAL A 230 0.23 -11.45 7.06
C VAL A 230 -1.01 -10.80 6.44
N LEU A 231 -1.87 -10.17 7.25
CA LEU A 231 -3.06 -9.49 6.72
C LEU A 231 -2.72 -8.27 5.86
N ALA A 232 -1.60 -7.60 6.12
CA ALA A 232 -1.13 -6.52 5.27
C ALA A 232 -0.63 -7.07 3.92
N HIS A 233 0.09 -8.19 3.90
CA HIS A 233 0.51 -8.89 2.69
C HIS A 233 -0.71 -9.26 1.83
N GLU A 234 -1.66 -9.99 2.39
CA GLU A 234 -2.86 -10.43 1.67
C GLU A 234 -3.73 -9.26 1.17
N THR A 235 -3.76 -8.16 1.94
CA THR A 235 -4.44 -6.94 1.49
C THR A 235 -3.72 -6.28 0.30
N GLY A 236 -2.41 -6.45 0.17
CA GLY A 236 -1.64 -6.00 -0.99
C GLY A 236 -2.15 -6.60 -2.30
N HIS A 237 -2.53 -7.88 -2.28
CA HIS A 237 -3.14 -8.54 -3.44
C HIS A 237 -4.53 -8.00 -3.79
N VAL A 238 -5.29 -7.51 -2.81
CA VAL A 238 -6.55 -6.80 -3.10
C VAL A 238 -6.31 -5.53 -3.90
N PHE A 239 -5.11 -4.95 -3.83
CA PHE A 239 -4.67 -3.77 -4.57
C PHE A 239 -3.83 -4.09 -5.81
N ASP A 240 -3.95 -5.28 -6.37
CA ASP A 240 -3.23 -5.69 -7.60
C ASP A 240 -1.70 -5.79 -7.45
N LEU A 241 -1.19 -6.04 -6.24
CA LEU A 241 0.24 -6.32 -6.05
C LEU A 241 0.53 -7.82 -6.19
N PRO A 242 1.61 -8.22 -6.87
CA PRO A 242 2.01 -9.63 -7.01
C PRO A 242 2.72 -10.14 -5.76
N ASP A 243 2.82 -11.48 -5.63
CA ASP A 243 3.85 -12.08 -4.80
C ASP A 243 5.23 -11.82 -5.40
N LEU A 244 6.16 -11.39 -4.57
CA LEU A 244 7.55 -11.17 -4.93
C LEU A 244 8.49 -12.27 -4.43
N TYR A 245 7.99 -13.23 -3.66
CA TYR A 245 8.77 -14.39 -3.28
C TYR A 245 8.92 -15.37 -4.44
N HIS A 246 9.98 -16.16 -4.42
CA HIS A 246 10.15 -17.29 -5.32
C HIS A 246 9.37 -18.49 -4.78
N ARG A 247 8.55 -19.13 -5.62
CA ARG A 247 7.90 -20.39 -5.26
C ARG A 247 8.60 -21.55 -6.00
N PRO A 248 9.48 -22.31 -5.32
CA PRO A 248 10.13 -23.46 -5.95
C PRO A 248 9.10 -24.48 -6.41
N VAL A 249 9.28 -25.04 -7.61
CA VAL A 249 8.34 -26.00 -8.23
C VAL A 249 8.18 -27.27 -7.39
N ASP A 250 9.25 -27.69 -6.71
CA ASP A 250 9.26 -28.87 -5.84
C ASP A 250 9.01 -28.53 -4.37
N GLY A 251 8.72 -27.26 -4.07
CA GLY A 251 8.51 -26.74 -2.71
C GLY A 251 9.75 -26.73 -1.83
N LYS A 252 10.96 -26.97 -2.41
CA LYS A 252 12.23 -26.98 -1.70
C LYS A 252 13.07 -25.77 -2.10
N GLY A 253 13.89 -25.30 -1.16
CA GLY A 253 14.74 -24.13 -1.35
C GLY A 253 14.15 -22.86 -0.75
N ASP A 254 14.89 -21.76 -0.87
CA ASP A 254 14.55 -20.49 -0.25
C ASP A 254 13.51 -19.75 -1.08
N TRP A 255 12.49 -19.26 -0.41
CA TRP A 255 11.40 -18.50 -1.03
C TRP A 255 11.75 -17.02 -1.19
N ASP A 256 12.63 -16.49 -0.33
CA ASP A 256 12.93 -15.05 -0.26
C ASP A 256 14.05 -14.60 -1.21
N THR A 257 14.41 -15.44 -2.20
CA THR A 257 15.57 -15.25 -3.10
C THR A 257 15.46 -14.05 -4.05
N TYR A 258 14.24 -13.58 -4.37
CA TYR A 258 14.07 -12.48 -5.31
C TYR A 258 14.20 -11.11 -4.68
N VAL A 259 13.66 -10.92 -3.47
CA VAL A 259 13.61 -9.59 -2.85
C VAL A 259 14.08 -9.57 -1.40
N GLY A 260 14.30 -10.72 -0.77
CA GLY A 260 14.74 -10.80 0.62
C GLY A 260 13.86 -9.98 1.58
N ASP A 261 14.50 -9.14 2.38
CA ASP A 261 13.85 -8.30 3.39
C ASP A 261 13.10 -7.07 2.84
N TRP A 262 13.16 -6.77 1.51
CA TRP A 262 12.98 -5.41 0.99
C TRP A 262 11.57 -5.03 0.56
N ASP A 263 10.58 -5.89 0.64
CA ASP A 263 9.17 -5.57 0.37
C ASP A 263 8.25 -6.57 1.06
N LEU A 264 7.15 -6.09 1.60
CA LEU A 264 6.13 -6.91 2.26
C LEU A 264 5.60 -8.03 1.36
N MET A 265 5.49 -7.78 0.05
CA MET A 265 4.99 -8.76 -0.90
C MET A 265 6.00 -9.88 -1.19
N GLY A 266 7.25 -9.73 -0.78
CA GLY A 266 8.25 -10.80 -0.75
C GLY A 266 8.18 -11.59 0.55
N SER A 267 8.21 -10.90 1.69
CA SER A 267 8.15 -11.55 3.00
C SER A 267 7.51 -10.65 4.05
N GLN A 268 6.49 -11.16 4.73
CA GLN A 268 5.89 -10.46 5.87
C GLN A 268 6.82 -10.40 7.10
N PHE A 269 7.91 -11.13 7.10
CA PHE A 269 8.92 -11.16 8.17
C PHE A 269 10.13 -10.27 7.90
N GLY A 270 10.22 -9.67 6.72
CA GLY A 270 11.35 -8.85 6.29
C GLY A 270 11.68 -7.70 7.25
N LEU A 271 12.96 -7.34 7.32
CA LEU A 271 13.44 -6.23 8.16
C LEU A 271 13.12 -4.85 7.60
N SER A 272 12.88 -4.77 6.30
CA SER A 272 12.57 -3.54 5.55
C SER A 272 11.29 -3.72 4.74
N PRO A 273 10.13 -3.96 5.38
CA PRO A 273 8.92 -4.41 4.72
C PRO A 273 8.16 -3.31 3.97
N ASP A 274 8.65 -2.05 3.96
CA ASP A 274 7.94 -1.02 3.22
C ASP A 274 7.93 -1.35 1.72
N LEU A 275 6.81 -1.06 1.07
CA LEU A 275 6.65 -1.36 -0.35
C LEU A 275 7.69 -0.63 -1.20
N PHE A 276 8.18 -1.28 -2.24
CA PHE A 276 9.03 -0.63 -3.25
C PHE A 276 8.39 0.67 -3.75
N ALA A 277 9.21 1.65 -4.08
CA ALA A 277 8.72 2.90 -4.68
C ALA A 277 7.97 2.64 -6.00
N TRP A 278 8.31 1.57 -6.73
CA TRP A 278 7.55 1.11 -7.89
C TRP A 278 6.11 0.75 -7.54
N HIS A 279 5.88 -0.06 -6.50
CA HIS A 279 4.56 -0.39 -6.00
C HIS A 279 3.80 0.85 -5.50
N LYS A 280 4.47 1.74 -4.77
CA LYS A 280 3.85 3.00 -4.34
C LYS A 280 3.44 3.86 -5.52
N TRP A 281 4.23 3.86 -6.59
CA TRP A 281 3.87 4.54 -7.84
C TRP A 281 2.66 3.87 -8.51
N LYS A 282 2.65 2.54 -8.64
CA LYS A 282 1.53 1.74 -9.15
C LYS A 282 0.23 2.03 -8.40
N LEU A 283 0.27 2.11 -7.07
CA LEU A 283 -0.87 2.39 -6.21
C LEU A 283 -1.34 3.86 -6.23
N GLY A 284 -0.57 4.76 -6.87
CA GLY A 284 -0.88 6.19 -6.94
C GLY A 284 -0.49 6.96 -5.68
N TRP A 285 0.45 6.43 -4.89
CA TRP A 285 0.93 7.08 -3.67
C TRP A 285 2.12 8.00 -3.90
N LEU A 286 2.81 7.87 -5.03
CA LEU A 286 3.84 8.83 -5.46
C LEU A 286 3.23 9.85 -6.42
N ASP A 287 3.62 11.12 -6.23
CA ASP A 287 3.38 12.17 -7.21
C ASP A 287 4.31 11.95 -8.42
N PRO A 288 3.87 12.23 -9.66
CA PRO A 288 4.74 12.11 -10.84
C PRO A 288 6.07 12.85 -10.73
N ARG A 289 6.14 13.93 -9.95
CA ARG A 289 7.38 14.69 -9.68
C ARG A 289 8.36 13.97 -8.74
N GLN A 290 7.91 12.92 -8.05
CA GLN A 290 8.75 12.10 -7.18
C GLN A 290 9.45 10.96 -7.96
N VAL A 291 9.15 10.82 -9.25
CA VAL A 291 9.72 9.82 -10.13
C VAL A 291 10.55 10.48 -11.22
N VAL A 292 11.82 10.10 -11.33
CA VAL A 292 12.73 10.60 -12.33
C VAL A 292 13.03 9.53 -13.36
N CYS A 293 12.73 9.81 -14.63
CA CYS A 293 13.13 8.96 -15.75
C CYS A 293 14.52 9.35 -16.23
N VAL A 294 15.50 8.51 -15.97
CA VAL A 294 16.86 8.68 -16.45
C VAL A 294 16.95 8.15 -17.90
N ARG A 295 17.40 9.01 -18.82
CA ARG A 295 17.39 8.74 -20.27
C ARG A 295 18.70 9.14 -20.91
N GLY A 296 18.95 8.55 -22.09
CA GLY A 296 20.19 8.76 -22.84
C GLY A 296 21.38 8.17 -22.10
N THR A 297 22.58 8.48 -22.56
CA THR A 297 23.84 7.91 -22.05
C THR A 297 24.59 8.82 -21.08
N ALA A 298 24.11 10.05 -20.89
CA ALA A 298 24.76 11.01 -20.00
C ALA A 298 24.50 10.72 -18.53
N PRO A 299 25.51 10.87 -17.64
CA PRO A 299 25.31 10.73 -16.20
C PRO A 299 24.24 11.71 -15.68
N THR A 300 23.31 11.19 -14.90
CA THR A 300 22.26 11.98 -14.26
C THR A 300 22.50 12.01 -12.75
N ARG A 301 22.80 13.20 -12.22
CA ARG A 301 22.96 13.40 -10.78
C ARG A 301 21.64 13.83 -10.17
N LEU A 302 21.22 13.14 -9.11
CA LEU A 302 19.95 13.42 -8.42
C LEU A 302 20.05 13.12 -6.92
N THR A 303 19.02 13.51 -6.18
CA THR A 303 18.91 13.22 -4.75
C THR A 303 17.68 12.38 -4.51
N LEU A 304 17.86 11.20 -3.87
CA LEU A 304 16.80 10.27 -3.50
C LEU A 304 16.49 10.37 -2.01
N GLU A 305 15.25 10.59 -1.66
CA GLU A 305 14.77 10.51 -0.29
C GLU A 305 14.44 9.05 0.08
N PRO A 306 14.69 8.62 1.32
CA PRO A 306 14.28 7.29 1.76
C PRO A 306 12.80 7.00 1.45
N VAL A 307 12.54 5.84 0.86
CA VAL A 307 11.17 5.48 0.44
C VAL A 307 10.20 5.42 1.61
N ALA A 308 10.64 4.98 2.78
CA ALA A 308 9.83 4.87 3.98
C ALA A 308 9.69 6.20 4.77
N ALA A 309 10.37 7.27 4.37
CA ALA A 309 10.18 8.59 4.93
C ALA A 309 8.90 9.24 4.38
N GLY A 310 8.21 10.03 5.18
CA GLY A 310 7.01 10.76 4.73
C GLY A 310 7.28 11.64 3.50
N PRO A 311 6.23 12.12 2.81
CA PRO A 311 6.37 12.94 1.62
C PRO A 311 7.02 14.29 2.00
N GLY A 312 8.17 14.60 1.40
CA GLY A 312 8.71 15.97 1.41
C GLY A 312 9.27 16.47 2.73
N THR A 313 10.01 15.66 3.50
CA THR A 313 10.70 16.11 4.71
C THR A 313 12.00 16.92 4.42
N SER A 314 12.41 17.08 3.17
CA SER A 314 13.66 17.73 2.78
C SER A 314 13.63 19.26 2.78
N GLY A 315 12.60 19.88 3.30
CA GLY A 315 12.57 21.33 3.51
C GLY A 315 12.12 21.61 4.93
N GLY A 316 13.00 22.15 5.78
CA GLY A 316 12.72 22.55 7.14
C GLY A 316 11.60 23.59 7.27
N GLY A 317 10.39 23.17 6.99
CA GLY A 317 9.14 23.88 7.18
C GLY A 317 8.40 23.28 8.36
N THR A 318 8.17 24.07 9.38
CA THR A 318 7.26 23.77 10.49
C THR A 318 5.91 23.32 9.94
N ALA A 319 5.33 22.27 10.53
CA ALA A 319 3.98 21.81 10.24
C ALA A 319 3.01 23.01 10.24
N GLY A 320 2.45 23.38 9.09
CA GLY A 320 1.47 24.48 8.99
C GLY A 320 1.63 25.40 7.78
N SER A 321 2.71 25.39 7.02
CA SER A 321 2.80 26.20 5.80
C SER A 321 2.57 25.35 4.55
N PRO A 322 1.58 25.71 3.70
CA PRO A 322 1.47 25.16 2.38
C PRO A 322 2.60 25.77 1.53
N ALA A 323 3.81 25.20 1.61
CA ALA A 323 4.88 25.51 0.67
C ALA A 323 4.47 24.92 -0.68
N PHE A 324 3.84 25.73 -1.47
CA PHE A 324 3.53 25.44 -2.87
C PHE A 324 4.79 25.00 -3.60
N GLY A 325 4.85 23.75 -3.98
CA GLY A 325 5.61 23.29 -5.14
C GLY A 325 7.09 22.94 -5.00
N LEU A 326 7.72 23.01 -3.83
CA LEU A 326 9.19 22.83 -3.70
C LEU A 326 9.65 21.77 -2.68
N GLY A 327 8.80 20.83 -2.28
CA GLY A 327 9.11 19.91 -1.18
C GLY A 327 8.84 18.43 -1.41
N LEU A 328 8.45 18.03 -2.61
CA LEU A 328 8.31 16.60 -2.92
C LEU A 328 9.64 16.09 -3.44
N GLY A 329 10.46 15.51 -2.56
CA GLY A 329 11.73 14.91 -2.95
C GLY A 329 11.53 13.67 -3.82
N THR A 330 12.50 13.42 -4.69
CA THR A 330 12.50 12.23 -5.55
C THR A 330 12.57 10.96 -4.69
N LYS A 331 11.67 10.02 -4.94
CA LYS A 331 11.60 8.71 -4.26
C LYS A 331 12.11 7.58 -5.15
N LEU A 332 12.02 7.75 -6.47
CA LEU A 332 12.28 6.72 -7.45
C LEU A 332 13.01 7.31 -8.66
N ALA A 333 14.11 6.68 -9.05
CA ALA A 333 14.70 6.87 -10.37
C ALA A 333 14.55 5.60 -11.20
N VAL A 334 14.26 5.74 -12.49
CA VAL A 334 13.99 4.61 -13.38
C VAL A 334 14.78 4.74 -14.67
N VAL A 335 15.44 3.66 -15.07
CA VAL A 335 16.06 3.47 -16.38
C VAL A 335 15.30 2.38 -17.12
N ARG A 336 14.75 2.68 -18.30
CA ARG A 336 14.17 1.64 -19.17
C ARG A 336 15.27 0.75 -19.72
N THR A 337 15.10 -0.56 -19.62
CA THR A 337 16.06 -1.57 -20.16
C THR A 337 15.46 -2.39 -21.30
N GLY A 338 14.16 -2.23 -21.54
CA GLY A 338 13.44 -2.90 -22.61
C GLY A 338 12.02 -2.36 -22.77
N THR A 339 11.23 -3.02 -23.62
CA THR A 339 9.80 -2.69 -23.82
C THR A 339 8.95 -3.02 -22.60
N ASP A 340 9.35 -4.06 -21.86
CA ASP A 340 8.64 -4.70 -20.75
C ASP A 340 9.48 -4.75 -19.46
N SER A 341 10.63 -4.07 -19.45
CA SER A 341 11.56 -4.10 -18.33
C SER A 341 12.16 -2.72 -17.99
N ALA A 342 12.51 -2.55 -16.73
CA ALA A 342 13.16 -1.37 -16.21
C ALA A 342 14.06 -1.71 -15.03
N LEU A 343 15.08 -0.89 -14.79
CA LEU A 343 15.79 -0.80 -13.52
C LEU A 343 15.23 0.35 -12.71
N ALA A 344 15.02 0.09 -11.45
CA ALA A 344 14.53 1.05 -10.46
C ALA A 344 15.57 1.25 -9.36
N PHE A 345 15.69 2.49 -8.91
CA PHE A 345 16.67 2.93 -7.90
C PHE A 345 15.93 3.72 -6.83
N GLU A 346 16.03 3.30 -5.59
CA GLU A 346 15.40 3.96 -4.46
C GLU A 346 16.33 3.99 -3.25
N ALA A 347 16.14 4.94 -2.35
CA ALA A 347 16.89 5.00 -1.11
C ALA A 347 16.17 4.21 -0.01
N ARG A 348 16.90 3.29 0.65
CA ARG A 348 16.44 2.59 1.85
C ARG A 348 17.20 3.10 3.07
N SER A 349 16.48 3.31 4.16
CA SER A 349 17.03 3.77 5.45
C SER A 349 16.12 3.29 6.59
N PRO A 350 16.65 3.12 7.82
CA PRO A 350 15.90 2.60 8.97
C PRO A 350 14.90 3.63 9.52
N VAL A 351 13.85 3.94 8.74
CA VAL A 351 12.77 4.89 9.09
C VAL A 351 11.41 4.32 8.70
N GLY A 352 10.34 4.78 9.31
CA GLY A 352 8.97 4.40 8.95
C GLY A 352 8.71 2.90 9.11
N ASN A 353 8.23 2.24 8.05
CA ASN A 353 8.03 0.79 8.05
C ASN A 353 9.35 0.02 8.00
N ASP A 354 10.43 0.64 7.51
CA ASP A 354 11.78 0.07 7.44
C ASP A 354 12.62 0.33 8.70
N SER A 355 12.00 0.70 9.81
CA SER A 355 12.71 1.07 11.05
C SER A 355 13.65 0.00 11.60
N THR A 356 13.47 -1.25 11.18
CA THR A 356 14.30 -2.40 11.54
C THR A 356 15.30 -2.80 10.45
N ALA A 357 15.41 -2.00 9.36
CA ALA A 357 16.36 -2.26 8.28
C ALA A 357 17.78 -2.42 8.82
N CYS A 358 18.38 -3.54 8.49
CA CYS A 358 19.74 -3.88 8.91
C CYS A 358 20.80 -3.05 8.16
N LYS A 359 20.60 -2.83 6.88
CA LYS A 359 21.46 -2.04 6.00
C LYS A 359 20.69 -0.90 5.36
N GLN A 360 21.40 0.09 4.88
CA GLN A 360 20.85 1.26 4.21
C GLN A 360 21.72 1.65 3.03
N GLY A 361 21.12 2.24 2.01
CA GLY A 361 21.81 2.64 0.80
C GLY A 361 20.84 2.85 -0.35
N ILE A 362 21.35 2.78 -1.56
CA ILE A 362 20.56 2.80 -2.77
C ILE A 362 20.29 1.38 -3.20
N LEU A 363 19.04 0.97 -3.05
CA LEU A 363 18.56 -0.32 -3.50
C LEU A 363 18.28 -0.27 -5.00
N VAL A 364 18.82 -1.24 -5.72
CA VAL A 364 18.62 -1.42 -7.16
C VAL A 364 17.76 -2.67 -7.36
N TYR A 365 16.75 -2.59 -8.21
CA TYR A 365 15.96 -3.75 -8.56
C TYR A 365 15.47 -3.70 -10.00
N ARG A 366 15.29 -4.88 -10.57
CA ARG A 366 14.77 -5.07 -11.92
C ARG A 366 13.28 -5.33 -11.86
N VAL A 367 12.51 -4.62 -12.70
CA VAL A 367 11.07 -4.80 -12.85
C VAL A 367 10.77 -5.39 -14.21
N ARG A 368 9.91 -6.42 -14.25
CA ARG A 368 9.44 -7.11 -15.45
C ARG A 368 7.92 -7.21 -15.42
N ASP A 369 7.23 -6.48 -16.27
CA ASP A 369 5.76 -6.40 -16.25
C ASP A 369 5.06 -7.62 -16.87
N GLY A 370 5.80 -8.43 -17.64
CA GLY A 370 5.31 -9.70 -18.19
C GLY A 370 5.50 -10.91 -17.28
N ALA A 371 6.21 -10.77 -16.15
CA ALA A 371 6.39 -11.86 -15.20
C ALA A 371 5.15 -11.99 -14.30
N ALA A 372 4.69 -13.23 -14.12
CA ALA A 372 3.57 -13.52 -13.24
C ALA A 372 3.98 -13.44 -11.77
N SER A 373 2.99 -13.24 -10.88
CA SER A 373 3.12 -13.35 -9.42
C SER A 373 3.90 -14.62 -9.02
N GLY A 374 4.89 -14.47 -8.15
CA GLY A 374 5.78 -15.55 -7.71
C GLY A 374 6.88 -15.97 -8.70
N ASN A 375 6.99 -15.30 -9.86
CA ASN A 375 7.96 -15.60 -10.91
C ASN A 375 8.95 -14.44 -11.18
N GLY A 376 9.26 -13.65 -10.17
CA GLY A 376 10.21 -12.54 -10.23
C GLY A 376 9.73 -11.35 -11.06
N PRO A 377 8.49 -10.82 -10.81
CA PRO A 377 8.08 -9.55 -11.42
C PRO A 377 8.95 -8.39 -10.94
N ILE A 378 9.48 -8.48 -9.72
CA ILE A 378 10.55 -7.62 -9.21
C ILE A 378 11.65 -8.52 -8.63
N GLU A 379 12.91 -8.17 -8.96
CA GLU A 379 14.08 -8.84 -8.40
C GLU A 379 15.12 -7.81 -7.94
N VAL A 380 15.55 -7.90 -6.70
CA VAL A 380 16.63 -7.09 -6.16
C VAL A 380 17.95 -7.47 -6.84
N VAL A 381 18.70 -6.46 -7.26
CA VAL A 381 20.05 -6.63 -7.79
C VAL A 381 21.04 -6.42 -6.65
N ASP A 382 21.71 -7.50 -6.27
CA ASP A 382 22.70 -7.46 -5.20
C ASP A 382 23.96 -6.70 -5.65
N ALA A 383 24.28 -5.63 -4.92
CA ALA A 383 25.50 -4.87 -5.18
C ALA A 383 26.75 -5.51 -4.53
N HIS A 384 26.56 -6.51 -3.67
CA HIS A 384 27.61 -7.18 -2.91
C HIS A 384 27.55 -8.71 -3.07
N PRO A 385 27.54 -9.26 -4.31
CA PRO A 385 27.27 -10.66 -4.59
C PRO A 385 28.36 -11.56 -4.05
N HIS A 386 28.45 -12.03 -2.98
CA HIS A 386 29.42 -12.93 -2.29
C HIS A 386 29.61 -12.53 -0.85
N THR A 387 28.80 -11.59 -0.35
CA THR A 387 28.70 -11.26 1.05
C THR A 387 27.30 -11.53 1.56
N GLU A 388 27.17 -11.57 2.86
CA GLU A 388 25.91 -11.83 3.54
C GLU A 388 25.87 -10.98 4.80
N ALA A 389 24.70 -10.53 5.19
CA ALA A 389 24.56 -9.71 6.37
C ALA A 389 23.37 -10.13 7.24
N CYS A 390 23.36 -9.70 8.50
CA CYS A 390 22.20 -9.80 9.39
C CYS A 390 21.68 -11.22 9.61
N TRP A 391 22.57 -12.18 9.62
CA TRP A 391 22.34 -13.62 9.71
C TRP A 391 21.30 -14.07 10.76
N GLU A 392 21.21 -13.38 11.88
CA GLU A 392 20.29 -13.77 12.95
C GLU A 392 18.88 -13.20 12.75
N THR A 393 18.68 -12.29 11.81
CA THR A 393 17.44 -11.50 11.71
C THR A 393 16.88 -11.37 10.32
N SER A 394 17.71 -11.43 9.27
CA SER A 394 17.28 -11.37 7.87
C SER A 394 16.55 -12.63 7.45
N VAL A 395 15.51 -12.50 6.64
CA VAL A 395 14.84 -13.65 6.01
C VAL A 395 15.70 -14.27 4.92
N TYR A 396 16.59 -13.47 4.30
CA TYR A 396 17.52 -13.93 3.27
C TYR A 396 18.86 -13.15 3.34
N PRO A 397 19.81 -13.58 4.18
CA PRO A 397 21.09 -12.90 4.41
C PRO A 397 21.88 -12.49 3.15
N PRO A 398 21.86 -13.27 2.04
CA PRO A 398 22.56 -12.89 0.81
C PRO A 398 22.06 -11.58 0.19
N LEU A 399 20.82 -11.16 0.42
CA LEU A 399 20.28 -9.88 -0.08
C LEU A 399 20.19 -8.80 1.00
N ALA A 400 20.56 -9.11 2.24
CA ALA A 400 20.41 -8.14 3.34
C ALA A 400 21.33 -6.92 3.20
N ASP A 401 22.46 -7.04 2.50
CA ASP A 401 23.39 -5.95 2.18
C ASP A 401 23.40 -5.55 0.70
N ALA A 402 22.37 -5.92 -0.06
CA ALA A 402 22.22 -5.56 -1.47
C ALA A 402 22.32 -4.06 -1.81
N PRO A 403 21.90 -3.08 -0.94
CA PRO A 403 21.99 -1.68 -1.29
C PRO A 403 23.41 -1.18 -1.49
N VAL A 404 23.63 -0.38 -2.55
CA VAL A 404 24.89 0.32 -2.80
C VAL A 404 25.12 1.33 -1.67
N SER A 405 26.24 1.22 -0.98
CA SER A 405 26.55 2.02 0.21
C SER A 405 27.16 3.38 -0.16
N LEU A 406 27.27 4.27 0.82
CA LEU A 406 27.87 5.59 0.66
C LEU A 406 29.36 5.48 0.20
N GLY A 407 29.69 6.16 -0.86
CA GLY A 407 31.05 6.17 -1.45
C GLY A 407 31.31 5.01 -2.41
N GLU A 408 30.34 4.13 -2.60
CA GLU A 408 30.46 3.01 -3.53
C GLU A 408 29.93 3.34 -4.92
N SER A 409 30.37 2.54 -5.89
CA SER A 409 29.82 2.51 -7.24
C SER A 409 29.56 1.07 -7.66
N PHE A 410 28.45 0.86 -8.33
CA PHE A 410 28.02 -0.45 -8.80
C PHE A 410 27.55 -0.37 -10.26
N THR A 411 27.93 -1.35 -11.06
CA THR A 411 27.44 -1.50 -12.44
C THR A 411 26.54 -2.74 -12.50
N VAL A 412 25.28 -2.52 -12.87
CA VAL A 412 24.28 -3.58 -12.93
C VAL A 412 24.65 -4.60 -14.00
N PRO A 413 24.85 -5.87 -13.64
CA PRO A 413 25.19 -6.91 -14.59
C PRO A 413 24.11 -7.08 -15.68
N GLY A 414 24.51 -7.16 -16.93
CA GLY A 414 23.62 -7.34 -18.09
C GLY A 414 23.03 -6.07 -18.65
N ASP A 415 22.68 -5.09 -17.82
CA ASP A 415 22.09 -3.81 -18.26
C ASP A 415 23.13 -2.70 -18.40
N HIS A 416 24.35 -2.89 -17.88
CA HIS A 416 25.47 -1.93 -17.96
C HIS A 416 25.14 -0.54 -17.39
N VAL A 417 24.10 -0.41 -16.58
CA VAL A 417 23.75 0.83 -15.89
C VAL A 417 24.64 0.96 -14.66
N LYS A 418 25.34 2.08 -14.53
CA LYS A 418 26.17 2.38 -13.37
C LYS A 418 25.45 3.29 -12.40
N VAL A 419 25.53 2.99 -11.11
CA VAL A 419 25.09 3.87 -10.01
C VAL A 419 26.28 4.17 -9.10
N GLU A 420 26.41 5.44 -8.70
CA GLU A 420 27.45 5.93 -7.78
C GLU A 420 26.77 6.70 -6.66
N VAL A 421 27.09 6.36 -5.41
CA VAL A 421 26.52 7.00 -4.22
C VAL A 421 27.51 8.00 -3.66
N GLU A 422 27.33 9.28 -3.97
CA GLU A 422 28.31 10.33 -3.68
C GLU A 422 28.21 10.91 -2.27
N GLY A 423 27.00 10.91 -1.67
CA GLY A 423 26.81 11.59 -0.39
C GLY A 423 25.44 11.42 0.23
N ARG A 424 25.32 11.93 1.46
CA ARG A 424 24.02 12.12 2.15
C ARG A 424 23.86 13.59 2.50
N THR A 425 22.65 14.09 2.35
CA THR A 425 22.28 15.43 2.84
C THR A 425 22.03 15.42 4.35
N ALA A 426 22.05 16.59 4.97
CA ALA A 426 21.71 16.73 6.39
C ALA A 426 20.26 16.27 6.70
N ALA A 427 19.38 16.29 5.70
CA ALA A 427 18.00 15.79 5.81
C ALA A 427 17.87 14.26 5.63
N GLY A 428 18.99 13.55 5.42
CA GLY A 428 19.02 12.10 5.29
C GLY A 428 18.80 11.56 3.87
N SER A 429 18.64 12.43 2.87
CA SER A 429 18.53 12.04 1.45
C SER A 429 19.89 11.64 0.87
N TRP A 430 19.88 10.82 -0.16
CA TRP A 430 21.07 10.26 -0.80
C TRP A 430 21.36 10.94 -2.13
N THR A 431 22.59 11.42 -2.34
CA THR A 431 23.03 11.97 -3.61
C THR A 431 23.65 10.88 -4.45
N VAL A 432 23.11 10.66 -5.64
CA VAL A 432 23.51 9.59 -6.54
C VAL A 432 23.74 10.09 -7.96
N VAL A 433 24.62 9.41 -8.68
CA VAL A 433 24.80 9.56 -10.12
C VAL A 433 24.43 8.24 -10.79
N ILE A 434 23.47 8.29 -11.70
CA ILE A 434 23.05 7.14 -12.50
C ILE A 434 23.47 7.40 -13.94
N THR A 435 24.27 6.48 -14.48
CA THR A 435 24.76 6.50 -15.85
C THR A 435 24.20 5.30 -16.60
N PRO A 436 23.22 5.48 -17.51
CA PRO A 436 22.75 4.40 -18.36
C PRO A 436 23.87 3.85 -19.25
N GLY A 437 23.82 2.56 -19.52
CA GLY A 437 24.71 1.94 -20.50
C GLY A 437 24.47 2.45 -21.93
N PRO A 438 25.33 2.11 -22.88
CA PRO A 438 25.04 2.37 -24.29
C PRO A 438 23.72 1.66 -24.66
N GLU A 439 22.86 2.36 -25.39
CA GLU A 439 21.63 1.76 -25.94
C GLU A 439 22.02 0.56 -26.83
N SER A 440 21.47 -0.61 -26.52
CA SER A 440 21.66 -1.82 -27.29
C SER A 440 20.70 -1.88 -28.48
#